data_34b153fad38df8bb44b459d724706f6d
#
_entry.id   34b153fad38df8bb44b459d724706f6d
#
_cell.length_a   1.000
_cell.length_b   1.000
_cell.length_c   1.000
_cell.angle_alpha   90.00
_cell.angle_beta   90.00
_cell.angle_gamma   90.00
#
_symmetry.space_group_name_H-M   'P 1'
#
loop_
_entity.id
_entity.type
_entity.pdbx_description
1 polymer ?
#
loop_
_entity_poly.entity_id
_entity_poly.type
_entity_poly.pdbx_seq_one_letter_code
_entity_poly.pdbx_strand_id
1 'polypeptide(L)'
;MLDSNVKQLLNEQVNKEFYSAYLYLDFSNFYKSKGLDGFANWYNVQAQEERDHALLFVQYLQNNNVRVTLDAIAKPNVPMDTLMD
;
A
#
# COMPACT_ATOMS: atom_id res chain seq x y z
N MET A 1 3.28 -3.38 -26.98
CA MET A 1 2.07 -2.86 -26.28
C MET A 1 1.55 -3.90 -25.33
N LEU A 2 1.12 -3.49 -24.13
CA LEU A 2 0.61 -4.44 -23.14
C LEU A 2 -0.78 -4.93 -23.54
N ASP A 3 -1.04 -6.22 -23.27
CA ASP A 3 -2.37 -6.81 -23.36
C ASP A 3 -3.32 -6.11 -22.39
N SER A 4 -4.61 -5.97 -22.76
CA SER A 4 -5.60 -5.31 -21.90
C SER A 4 -5.75 -5.98 -20.54
N ASN A 5 -5.66 -7.32 -20.47
CA ASN A 5 -5.74 -8.04 -19.21
C ASN A 5 -4.54 -7.74 -18.32
N VAL A 6 -3.36 -7.66 -18.92
CA VAL A 6 -2.13 -7.32 -18.19
C VAL A 6 -2.20 -5.89 -17.66
N LYS A 7 -2.68 -4.94 -18.48
CA LYS A 7 -2.89 -3.55 -18.03
C LYS A 7 -3.80 -3.48 -16.83
N GLN A 8 -4.93 -4.20 -16.88
CA GLN A 8 -5.90 -4.22 -15.80
C GLN A 8 -5.31 -4.81 -14.53
N LEU A 9 -4.62 -5.95 -14.63
CA LEU A 9 -4.02 -6.61 -13.47
C LEU A 9 -2.95 -5.74 -12.83
N LEU A 10 -2.12 -5.08 -13.63
CA LEU A 10 -1.08 -4.20 -13.10
C LEU A 10 -1.69 -2.95 -12.45
N ASN A 11 -2.75 -2.40 -13.04
CA ASN A 11 -3.43 -1.26 -12.45
C ASN A 11 -4.09 -1.64 -11.11
N GLU A 12 -4.70 -2.82 -11.04
CA GLU A 12 -5.24 -3.33 -9.78
C GLU A 12 -4.14 -3.51 -8.73
N GLN A 13 -2.96 -3.98 -9.15
CA GLN A 13 -1.84 -4.16 -8.24
C GLN A 13 -1.35 -2.82 -7.69
N VAL A 14 -1.32 -1.77 -8.49
CA VAL A 14 -1.00 -0.41 -8.01
C VAL A 14 -1.90 -0.05 -6.83
N ASN A 15 -3.21 -0.24 -7.01
CA ASN A 15 -4.18 0.14 -5.97
C ASN A 15 -4.07 -0.75 -4.74
N LYS A 16 -3.77 -2.04 -4.91
CA LYS A 16 -3.54 -2.96 -3.79
C LYS A 16 -2.30 -2.58 -2.99
N GLU A 17 -1.22 -2.20 -3.66
CA GLU A 17 0.01 -1.78 -2.96
C GLU A 17 -0.21 -0.49 -2.17
N PHE A 18 -0.95 0.46 -2.71
CA PHE A 18 -1.32 1.67 -1.97
C PHE A 18 -2.19 1.36 -0.77
N TYR A 19 -3.13 0.43 -0.91
CA TYR A 19 -3.93 -0.01 0.23
C TYR A 19 -3.06 -0.62 1.32
N SER A 20 -2.11 -1.49 0.93
CA SER A 20 -1.18 -2.10 1.88
C SER A 20 -0.33 -1.06 2.59
N ALA A 21 0.14 -0.05 1.86
CA ALA A 21 0.90 1.06 2.45
C ALA A 21 0.06 1.79 3.50
N TYR A 22 -1.19 2.05 3.19
CA TYR A 22 -2.10 2.75 4.09
C TYR A 22 -2.39 1.92 5.34
N LEU A 23 -2.61 0.62 5.15
CA LEU A 23 -2.84 -0.33 6.23
C LEU A 23 -1.64 -0.41 7.18
N TYR A 24 -0.43 -0.51 6.63
CA TYR A 24 0.80 -0.56 7.44
C TYR A 24 1.04 0.75 8.17
N LEU A 25 0.69 1.87 7.57
CA LEU A 25 0.76 3.17 8.24
C LEU A 25 -0.17 3.20 9.45
N ASP A 26 -1.36 2.62 9.31
CA ASP A 26 -2.31 2.51 10.41
C ASP A 26 -1.77 1.63 11.54
N PHE A 27 -1.11 0.51 11.20
CA PHE A 27 -0.44 -0.33 12.17
C PHE A 27 0.66 0.45 12.91
N SER A 28 1.48 1.18 12.17
CA SER A 28 2.52 2.03 12.75
C SER A 28 1.93 3.01 13.76
N ASN A 29 0.84 3.65 13.37
CA ASN A 29 0.10 4.61 14.19
C ASN A 29 -0.38 3.98 15.50
N PHE A 30 -0.95 2.78 15.39
CA PHE A 30 -1.43 2.02 16.54
C PHE A 30 -0.29 1.72 17.52
N TYR A 31 0.79 1.16 17.02
CA TYR A 31 1.93 0.79 17.89
C TYR A 31 2.58 2.02 18.52
N LYS A 32 2.64 3.14 17.79
CA LYS A 32 3.14 4.39 18.33
C LYS A 32 2.29 4.87 19.49
N SER A 33 0.97 4.75 19.37
CA SER A 33 0.03 5.13 20.44
C SER A 33 0.18 4.28 21.70
N LYS A 34 0.75 3.07 21.56
CA LYS A 34 1.03 2.17 22.68
C LYS A 34 2.46 2.30 23.22
N GLY A 35 3.22 3.25 22.70
CA GLY A 35 4.61 3.45 23.10
C GLY A 35 5.58 2.39 22.60
N LEU A 36 5.17 1.61 21.59
CA LEU A 36 5.99 0.54 21.02
C LEU A 36 6.72 1.05 19.79
N ASP A 37 7.73 1.88 20.01
CA ASP A 37 8.40 2.61 18.94
C ASP A 37 9.10 1.70 17.92
N GLY A 38 9.63 0.56 18.36
CA GLY A 38 10.29 -0.40 17.46
C GLY A 38 9.32 -0.97 16.44
N PHE A 39 8.15 -1.44 16.90
CA PHE A 39 7.11 -1.94 16.01
C PHE A 39 6.56 -0.83 15.12
N ALA A 40 6.33 0.36 15.68
CA ALA A 40 5.84 1.50 14.93
C ALA A 40 6.79 1.84 13.79
N ASN A 41 8.09 1.88 14.05
CA ASN A 41 9.09 2.18 13.04
C ASN A 41 9.15 1.09 11.96
N TRP A 42 9.07 -0.18 12.37
CA TRP A 42 9.10 -1.30 11.42
C TRP A 42 7.95 -1.20 10.41
N TYR A 43 6.72 -0.95 10.89
CA TYR A 43 5.56 -0.82 10.01
C TYR A 43 5.61 0.46 9.18
N ASN A 44 6.21 1.53 9.70
CA ASN A 44 6.39 2.75 8.92
C ASN A 44 7.31 2.50 7.71
N VAL A 45 8.39 1.74 7.91
CA VAL A 45 9.29 1.33 6.84
C VAL A 45 8.55 0.43 5.83
N GLN A 46 7.76 -0.53 6.31
CA GLN A 46 6.98 -1.40 5.44
C GLN A 46 5.97 -0.61 4.61
N ALA A 47 5.32 0.39 5.22
CA ALA A 47 4.39 1.25 4.50
C ALA A 47 5.08 1.98 3.36
N GLN A 48 6.29 2.48 3.61
CA GLN A 48 7.07 3.17 2.59
C GLN A 48 7.48 2.22 1.46
N GLU A 49 7.87 0.99 1.78
CA GLU A 49 8.24 -0.03 0.79
C GLU A 49 7.06 -0.38 -0.11
N GLU A 50 5.86 -0.54 0.46
CA GLU A 50 4.66 -0.82 -0.34
C GLU A 50 4.31 0.35 -1.25
N ARG A 51 4.46 1.58 -0.77
CA ARG A 51 4.29 2.77 -1.59
C ARG A 51 5.28 2.79 -2.76
N ASP A 52 6.54 2.45 -2.50
CA ASP A 52 7.58 2.40 -3.53
C ASP A 52 7.26 1.33 -4.57
N HIS A 53 6.75 0.16 -4.14
CA HIS A 53 6.28 -0.89 -5.06
C HIS A 53 5.16 -0.38 -5.96
N ALA A 54 4.18 0.34 -5.40
CA ALA A 54 3.10 0.93 -6.20
C ALA A 54 3.66 1.87 -7.25
N LEU A 55 4.62 2.71 -6.88
CA LEU A 55 5.22 3.68 -7.80
C LEU A 55 6.01 3.00 -8.93
N LEU A 56 6.64 1.86 -8.66
CA LEU A 56 7.31 1.08 -9.71
C LEU A 56 6.30 0.56 -10.73
N PHE A 57 5.15 0.05 -10.28
CA PHE A 57 4.10 -0.39 -11.20
C PHE A 57 3.52 0.78 -11.99
N VAL A 58 3.32 1.94 -11.35
CA VAL A 58 2.86 3.14 -12.02
C VAL A 58 3.84 3.53 -13.14
N GLN A 59 5.13 3.56 -12.82
CA GLN A 59 6.16 3.91 -13.78
C GLN A 59 6.19 2.94 -14.97
N TYR A 60 6.06 1.65 -14.71
CA TYR A 60 6.03 0.63 -15.75
C TYR A 60 4.84 0.85 -16.69
N LEU A 61 3.65 1.09 -16.12
CA LEU A 61 2.45 1.35 -16.93
C LEU A 61 2.62 2.63 -17.76
N GLN A 62 3.11 3.70 -17.16
CA GLN A 62 3.36 4.96 -17.87
C GLN A 62 4.35 4.78 -19.00
N ASN A 63 5.40 3.99 -18.80
CA ASN A 63 6.40 3.71 -19.85
C ASN A 63 5.80 2.90 -20.99
N ASN A 64 4.67 2.25 -20.77
CA ASN A 64 3.93 1.52 -21.79
C ASN A 64 2.71 2.29 -22.30
N ASN A 65 2.69 3.61 -22.09
CA ASN A 65 1.63 4.52 -22.54
C ASN A 65 0.26 4.20 -21.93
N VAL A 66 0.23 3.66 -20.72
CA VAL A 66 -1.01 3.38 -20.00
C VAL A 66 -1.23 4.46 -18.95
N ARG A 67 -2.40 5.07 -18.98
CA ARG A 67 -2.81 6.00 -17.91
C ARG A 67 -3.31 5.16 -16.73
N VAL A 68 -2.64 5.32 -15.59
CA VAL A 68 -3.02 4.61 -14.36
C VAL A 68 -4.31 5.20 -13.79
N THR A 69 -5.23 4.34 -13.38
CA THR A 69 -6.43 4.75 -12.66
C THR A 69 -6.19 4.54 -11.17
N LEU A 70 -6.26 5.63 -10.41
CA LEU A 70 -6.11 5.58 -8.96
C LEU A 70 -7.51 5.55 -8.34
N ASP A 71 -7.83 4.41 -7.71
CA ASP A 71 -9.11 4.23 -7.04
C ASP A 71 -9.06 4.75 -5.61
N ALA A 72 -10.21 4.88 -4.99
CA ALA A 72 -10.28 5.24 -3.58
C ALA A 72 -9.59 4.16 -2.74
N ILE A 73 -8.82 4.61 -1.75
CA ILE A 73 -8.21 3.70 -0.78
C ILE A 73 -9.15 3.58 0.41
N ALA A 74 -9.57 2.35 0.68
CA ALA A 74 -10.49 2.11 1.78
C ALA A 74 -9.85 2.45 3.13
N LYS A 75 -10.66 2.91 4.06
CA LYS A 75 -10.23 3.12 5.43
C LYS A 75 -9.74 1.78 5.99
N PRO A 76 -8.55 1.71 6.62
CA PRO A 76 -8.11 0.50 7.27
C PRO A 76 -9.13 0.07 8.33
N ASN A 77 -9.56 -1.18 8.27
CA ASN A 77 -10.62 -1.70 9.14
C ASN A 77 -10.18 -3.02 9.77
N VAL A 78 -8.99 -3.00 10.36
CA VAL A 78 -8.46 -4.15 11.09
C VAL A 78 -8.65 -3.89 12.58
N PRO A 79 -9.20 -4.85 13.34
CA PRO A 79 -9.38 -4.67 14.77
C PRO A 79 -8.03 -4.70 15.49
N MET A 80 -7.36 -3.55 15.57
CA MET A 80 -6.00 -3.43 16.08
C MET A 80 -5.88 -3.92 17.52
N ASP A 81 -6.92 -3.76 18.31
CA ASP A 81 -6.90 -4.16 19.71
C ASP A 81 -6.66 -5.68 19.89
N THR A 82 -7.06 -6.48 18.90
CA THR A 82 -6.84 -7.92 18.94
C THR A 82 -5.39 -8.31 18.61
N LEU A 83 -4.63 -7.42 17.99
CA LEU A 83 -3.24 -7.70 17.64
C LEU A 83 -2.33 -7.68 18.86
N MET A 84 -2.77 -7.08 19.95
CA MET A 84 -1.99 -6.94 21.18
C MET A 84 -2.39 -7.96 22.25
N ASP A 85 -3.38 -8.75 21.99
CA ASP A 85 -3.83 -9.80 22.91
C ASP A 85 -2.89 -11.05 22.86
#